data_02f165efa231576d2a85ee8faa7fc318
#
_entry.id   02f165efa231576d2a85ee8faa7fc318
#
_cell.length_a   1.000
_cell.length_b   1.000
_cell.length_c   1.000
_cell.angle_alpha   90.00
_cell.angle_beta   90.00
_cell.angle_gamma   90.00
#
_symmetry.space_group_name_H-M   'P 1'
#
loop_
_entity.id
_entity.type
_entity.pdbx_description
1 polymer ?
#
loop_
_entity_poly.entity_id
_entity_poly.type
_entity_poly.pdbx_seq_one_letter_code
_entity_poly.pdbx_strand_id
1 'polypeptide(L)'
;LLTYGANQAIRSHHPFLPWTPTMTPPARHRALITGASAGIGAEFARQLGARGCDLVLTARREDRLQALTTELRARHGIDVQVVADDLADPAAADRIAAAATRDGRAIDVLVNNAGYGVPGRYDKVDWATHAQFMQVLVMAPLQLCHSLLPAMRERAYGRIINVASLAGLVPATPGNTLYGPAKAFLMRVSQALAMENRAHGIHVCALCPGFTRSEFHDVSQARGLVSKLPGWMWSDAGDVVRQGLDAVERGRVLCVPGRVNRAIKVLMDVLPDRLALALVARRARHFRVRDQAA
;
A
#
# COMPACT_ATOMS: atom_id res chain seq x y z
N LEU A 1 -34.20 43.47 -10.37
CA LEU A 1 -33.25 43.56 -11.50
C LEU A 1 -31.86 43.30 -10.90
N LEU A 2 -31.44 42.05 -10.88
CA LEU A 2 -30.09 41.63 -10.53
C LEU A 2 -29.45 40.99 -11.77
N THR A 3 -28.46 41.66 -12.30
CA THR A 3 -27.64 41.20 -13.43
C THR A 3 -26.60 40.19 -12.94
N TYR A 4 -26.66 38.98 -13.44
CA TYR A 4 -25.67 37.92 -13.22
C TYR A 4 -24.41 38.20 -14.08
N GLY A 5 -23.29 38.49 -13.44
CA GLY A 5 -21.99 38.61 -14.08
C GLY A 5 -21.44 37.26 -14.49
N ALA A 6 -20.95 37.17 -15.71
CA ALA A 6 -20.39 35.99 -16.33
C ALA A 6 -19.13 35.50 -15.64
N ASN A 7 -19.13 34.24 -15.24
CA ASN A 7 -17.99 33.53 -14.62
C ASN A 7 -17.02 33.10 -15.75
N GLN A 8 -15.88 33.78 -15.85
CA GLN A 8 -14.79 33.36 -16.72
C GLN A 8 -14.14 32.10 -16.15
N ALA A 9 -14.30 31.01 -16.86
CA ALA A 9 -13.62 29.75 -16.57
C ALA A 9 -12.11 29.90 -16.84
N ILE A 10 -11.32 29.99 -15.79
CA ILE A 10 -9.86 29.93 -15.87
C ILE A 10 -9.48 28.47 -16.17
N ARG A 11 -9.26 28.16 -17.44
CA ARG A 11 -8.59 26.91 -17.86
C ARG A 11 -7.09 27.07 -17.63
N SER A 12 -6.60 26.62 -16.48
CA SER A 12 -5.16 26.47 -16.26
C SER A 12 -4.69 25.17 -16.95
N HIS A 13 -4.24 25.28 -18.19
CA HIS A 13 -3.43 24.26 -18.83
C HIS A 13 -2.02 24.35 -18.25
N HIS A 14 -1.69 23.53 -17.26
CA HIS A 14 -0.30 23.27 -16.93
C HIS A 14 0.23 22.24 -17.93
N PRO A 15 1.22 22.61 -18.78
CA PRO A 15 1.85 21.66 -19.68
C PRO A 15 2.58 20.60 -18.84
N PHE A 16 2.35 19.33 -19.18
CA PHE A 16 3.19 18.25 -18.72
C PHE A 16 4.61 18.48 -19.27
N LEU A 17 5.50 18.98 -18.44
CA LEU A 17 6.91 19.04 -18.81
C LEU A 17 7.46 17.60 -18.76
N PRO A 18 8.02 17.09 -19.86
CA PRO A 18 8.75 15.84 -19.81
C PRO A 18 9.97 16.03 -18.92
N TRP A 19 10.29 15.04 -18.11
CA TRP A 19 11.46 15.00 -17.26
C TRP A 19 12.72 15.11 -18.16
N THR A 20 13.36 16.25 -18.17
CA THR A 20 14.66 16.46 -18.82
C THR A 20 15.73 16.53 -17.74
N PRO A 21 16.80 15.74 -17.82
CA PRO A 21 17.90 15.82 -16.87
C PRO A 21 18.76 17.06 -17.19
N THR A 22 18.64 18.11 -16.39
CA THR A 22 19.54 19.25 -16.41
C THR A 22 20.53 19.18 -15.26
N MET A 23 21.75 19.01 -15.62
CA MET A 23 23.08 19.24 -15.04
C MET A 23 23.19 19.76 -13.58
N THR A 24 23.07 18.92 -12.72
CA THR A 24 23.58 18.51 -11.42
C THR A 24 22.77 17.28 -11.11
N PRO A 25 23.31 16.12 -10.75
CA PRO A 25 22.43 15.01 -10.43
C PRO A 25 21.49 15.50 -9.31
N PRO A 26 20.16 15.61 -9.56
CA PRO A 26 19.27 16.00 -8.51
C PRO A 26 19.48 15.01 -7.38
N ALA A 27 19.47 15.51 -6.13
CA ALA A 27 19.54 14.64 -4.97
C ALA A 27 18.56 13.47 -5.20
N ARG A 28 19.08 12.23 -5.20
CA ARG A 28 18.26 11.04 -5.51
C ARG A 28 17.05 11.05 -4.60
N HIS A 29 15.88 10.79 -5.15
CA HIS A 29 14.68 10.60 -4.34
C HIS A 29 14.91 9.50 -3.32
N ARG A 30 14.35 9.66 -2.13
CA ARG A 30 14.46 8.68 -1.04
C ARG A 30 13.11 8.06 -0.75
N ALA A 31 13.07 6.73 -0.74
CA ALA A 31 11.83 5.98 -0.50
C ALA A 31 11.89 5.20 0.81
N LEU A 32 10.87 5.33 1.65
CA LEU A 32 10.63 4.48 2.82
C LEU A 32 9.62 3.39 2.47
N ILE A 33 10.00 2.14 2.71
CA ILE A 33 9.16 0.97 2.38
C ILE A 33 8.96 0.12 3.63
N THR A 34 7.70 -0.04 4.06
CA THR A 34 7.37 -0.94 5.17
C THR A 34 7.07 -2.36 4.67
N GLY A 35 7.42 -3.37 5.48
CA GLY A 35 7.27 -4.77 5.10
C GLY A 35 8.17 -5.16 3.93
N ALA A 36 9.35 -4.55 3.82
CA ALA A 36 10.27 -4.71 2.68
C ALA A 36 10.99 -6.06 2.64
N SER A 37 10.86 -6.92 3.66
CA SER A 37 11.61 -8.18 3.74
C SER A 37 11.10 -9.29 2.80
N ALA A 38 9.97 -9.11 2.12
CA ALA A 38 9.40 -10.11 1.21
C ALA A 38 8.32 -9.54 0.27
N GLY A 39 7.94 -10.34 -0.73
CA GLY A 39 6.75 -10.14 -1.57
C GLY A 39 6.68 -8.77 -2.24
N ILE A 40 5.53 -8.10 -2.14
CA ILE A 40 5.27 -6.80 -2.76
C ILE A 40 6.22 -5.73 -2.22
N GLY A 41 6.56 -5.74 -0.92
CA GLY A 41 7.48 -4.77 -0.33
C GLY A 41 8.91 -4.88 -0.87
N ALA A 42 9.44 -6.10 -0.97
CA ALA A 42 10.76 -6.34 -1.57
C ALA A 42 10.77 -5.96 -3.06
N GLU A 43 9.68 -6.20 -3.76
CA GLU A 43 9.55 -5.83 -5.16
C GLU A 43 9.47 -4.31 -5.36
N PHE A 44 8.79 -3.57 -4.45
CA PHE A 44 8.88 -2.10 -4.43
C PHE A 44 10.32 -1.63 -4.26
N ALA A 45 11.09 -2.26 -3.35
CA ALA A 45 12.49 -1.90 -3.15
C ALA A 45 13.32 -2.11 -4.44
N ARG A 46 13.11 -3.23 -5.14
CA ARG A 46 13.79 -3.50 -6.42
C ARG A 46 13.45 -2.48 -7.50
N GLN A 47 12.17 -2.19 -7.69
CA GLN A 47 11.75 -1.28 -8.76
C GLN A 47 12.07 0.18 -8.45
N LEU A 48 11.99 0.63 -7.20
CA LEU A 48 12.42 1.98 -6.82
C LEU A 48 13.94 2.13 -6.88
N GLY A 49 14.69 1.10 -6.44
CA GLY A 49 16.13 1.07 -6.60
C GLY A 49 16.57 1.12 -8.07
N ALA A 50 15.92 0.38 -8.95
CA ALA A 50 16.16 0.42 -10.40
C ALA A 50 15.82 1.79 -11.03
N ARG A 51 14.96 2.59 -10.39
CA ARG A 51 14.65 3.98 -10.77
C ARG A 51 15.63 4.98 -10.16
N GLY A 52 16.67 4.51 -9.45
CA GLY A 52 17.71 5.35 -8.85
C GLY A 52 17.32 5.99 -7.51
N CYS A 53 16.25 5.54 -6.84
CA CYS A 53 15.90 6.00 -5.51
C CYS A 53 16.85 5.40 -4.46
N ASP A 54 17.30 6.20 -3.51
CA ASP A 54 17.85 5.71 -2.25
C ASP A 54 16.72 5.18 -1.37
N LEU A 55 16.99 4.18 -0.54
CA LEU A 55 15.94 3.44 0.13
C LEU A 55 16.13 3.40 1.65
N VAL A 56 15.01 3.44 2.37
CA VAL A 56 14.90 3.05 3.77
C VAL A 56 13.98 1.84 3.84
N LEU A 57 14.53 0.69 4.24
CA LEU A 57 13.80 -0.56 4.29
C LEU A 57 13.46 -0.91 5.74
N THR A 58 12.20 -1.13 6.04
CA THR A 58 11.78 -1.56 7.38
C THR A 58 10.93 -2.82 7.38
N ALA A 59 11.25 -3.72 8.27
CA ALA A 59 10.51 -4.93 8.62
C ALA A 59 11.14 -5.55 9.88
N ARG A 60 10.54 -6.62 10.40
CA ARG A 60 11.04 -7.36 11.57
C ARG A 60 12.24 -8.25 11.28
N ARG A 61 12.34 -8.79 10.05
CA ARG A 61 13.38 -9.76 9.65
C ARG A 61 14.59 -9.02 9.10
N GLU A 62 15.51 -8.66 9.99
CA GLU A 62 16.69 -7.87 9.64
C GLU A 62 17.61 -8.59 8.66
N ASP A 63 17.82 -9.89 8.84
CA ASP A 63 18.63 -10.73 7.95
C ASP A 63 18.20 -10.60 6.48
N ARG A 64 16.89 -10.62 6.22
CA ARG A 64 16.35 -10.47 4.87
C ARG A 64 16.48 -9.04 4.33
N LEU A 65 16.35 -8.04 5.20
CA LEU A 65 16.58 -6.65 4.81
C LEU A 65 18.04 -6.43 4.43
N GLN A 66 18.99 -7.02 5.17
CA GLN A 66 20.42 -6.93 4.87
C GLN A 66 20.76 -7.64 3.54
N ALA A 67 20.22 -8.83 3.30
CA ALA A 67 20.38 -9.54 2.04
C ALA A 67 19.86 -8.71 0.84
N LEU A 68 18.66 -8.14 0.97
CA LEU A 68 18.10 -7.26 -0.06
C LEU A 68 18.92 -5.97 -0.24
N THR A 69 19.45 -5.40 0.84
CA THR A 69 20.33 -4.23 0.80
C THR A 69 21.59 -4.52 0.00
N THR A 70 22.23 -5.66 0.23
CA THR A 70 23.41 -6.09 -0.51
C THR A 70 23.11 -6.25 -2.01
N GLU A 71 21.99 -6.91 -2.34
CA GLU A 71 21.51 -7.04 -3.72
C GLU A 71 21.36 -5.68 -4.41
N LEU A 72 20.65 -4.75 -3.75
CA LEU A 72 20.29 -3.47 -4.36
C LEU A 72 21.47 -2.52 -4.50
N ARG A 73 22.36 -2.48 -3.51
CA ARG A 73 23.60 -1.70 -3.58
C ARG A 73 24.50 -2.18 -4.72
N ALA A 74 24.67 -3.49 -4.82
CA ALA A 74 25.52 -4.07 -5.88
C ALA A 74 24.94 -3.84 -7.28
N ARG A 75 23.61 -3.92 -7.43
CA ARG A 75 22.93 -3.84 -8.74
C ARG A 75 22.72 -2.41 -9.22
N HIS A 76 22.44 -1.46 -8.32
CA HIS A 76 21.98 -0.12 -8.69
C HIS A 76 22.85 1.01 -8.15
N GLY A 77 23.86 0.73 -7.31
CA GLY A 77 24.75 1.74 -6.73
C GLY A 77 24.01 2.81 -5.93
N ILE A 78 22.89 2.45 -5.30
CA ILE A 78 22.05 3.32 -4.46
C ILE A 78 22.43 3.18 -2.99
N ASP A 79 22.08 4.20 -2.18
CA ASP A 79 22.15 4.07 -0.73
C ASP A 79 20.91 3.34 -0.21
N VAL A 80 21.11 2.42 0.76
CA VAL A 80 20.03 1.66 1.37
C VAL A 80 20.26 1.60 2.88
N GLN A 81 19.35 2.20 3.63
CA GLN A 81 19.32 2.14 5.08
C GLN A 81 18.35 1.05 5.52
N VAL A 82 18.76 0.25 6.52
CA VAL A 82 17.89 -0.72 7.18
C VAL A 82 17.47 -0.17 8.53
N VAL A 83 16.15 -0.21 8.81
CA VAL A 83 15.56 0.11 10.11
C VAL A 83 14.69 -1.08 10.51
N ALA A 84 15.28 -2.06 11.22
CA ALA A 84 14.54 -3.21 11.71
C ALA A 84 13.65 -2.78 12.89
N ASP A 85 12.32 -2.93 12.73
CA ASP A 85 11.36 -2.59 13.77
C ASP A 85 10.04 -3.37 13.60
N ASP A 86 9.24 -3.47 14.66
CA ASP A 86 7.93 -4.11 14.63
C ASP A 86 6.80 -3.08 14.72
N LEU A 87 6.09 -2.88 13.62
CA LEU A 87 4.94 -1.97 13.55
C LEU A 87 3.75 -2.37 14.45
N ALA A 88 3.81 -3.51 15.12
CA ALA A 88 2.87 -3.86 16.19
C ALA A 88 3.10 -3.03 17.47
N ASP A 89 4.30 -2.47 17.66
CA ASP A 89 4.56 -1.47 18.69
C ASP A 89 4.02 -0.10 18.23
N PRO A 90 3.15 0.54 19.03
CA PRO A 90 2.60 1.86 18.69
C PRO A 90 3.64 2.96 18.46
N ALA A 91 4.82 2.86 19.09
CA ALA A 91 5.90 3.82 18.95
C ALA A 91 6.82 3.55 17.74
N ALA A 92 6.66 2.41 17.06
CA ALA A 92 7.55 2.01 15.96
C ALA A 92 7.51 2.98 14.77
N ALA A 93 6.34 3.49 14.41
CA ALA A 93 6.19 4.41 13.29
C ALA A 93 7.01 5.70 13.50
N ASP A 94 7.01 6.24 14.71
CA ASP A 94 7.77 7.45 15.07
C ASP A 94 9.28 7.16 15.07
N ARG A 95 9.71 6.01 15.62
CA ARG A 95 11.12 5.58 15.58
C ARG A 95 11.61 5.40 14.13
N ILE A 96 10.80 4.78 13.28
CA ILE A 96 11.12 4.58 11.86
C ILE A 96 11.23 5.91 11.14
N ALA A 97 10.27 6.82 11.31
CA ALA A 97 10.29 8.14 10.69
C ALA A 97 11.51 8.95 11.13
N ALA A 98 11.81 8.98 12.43
CA ALA A 98 12.97 9.67 12.99
C ALA A 98 14.30 9.06 12.49
N ALA A 99 14.40 7.72 12.43
CA ALA A 99 15.59 7.05 11.90
C ALA A 99 15.76 7.32 10.40
N ALA A 100 14.68 7.33 9.64
CA ALA A 100 14.68 7.55 8.19
C ALA A 100 15.08 8.99 7.81
N THR A 101 15.00 9.95 8.71
CA THR A 101 15.30 11.36 8.46
C THR A 101 16.46 11.91 9.30
N ARG A 102 17.15 11.05 10.06
CA ARG A 102 18.22 11.44 11.01
C ARG A 102 19.37 12.19 10.36
N ASP A 103 19.68 11.88 9.11
CA ASP A 103 20.74 12.50 8.31
C ASP A 103 20.31 13.83 7.65
N GLY A 104 19.13 14.36 8.01
CA GLY A 104 18.54 15.56 7.41
C GLY A 104 17.93 15.36 6.02
N ARG A 105 18.01 14.15 5.46
CA ARG A 105 17.39 13.82 4.16
C ARG A 105 15.93 13.48 4.36
N ALA A 106 15.09 14.10 3.57
CA ALA A 106 13.65 13.86 3.63
C ALA A 106 13.25 12.59 2.84
N ILE A 107 12.09 12.04 3.17
CA ILE A 107 11.46 10.97 2.42
C ILE A 107 10.55 11.58 1.35
N ASP A 108 10.77 11.19 0.10
CA ASP A 108 9.99 11.62 -1.06
C ASP A 108 8.90 10.62 -1.45
N VAL A 109 9.16 9.34 -1.19
CA VAL A 109 8.23 8.24 -1.49
C VAL A 109 7.97 7.42 -0.23
N LEU A 110 6.71 7.28 0.17
CA LEU A 110 6.30 6.39 1.25
C LEU A 110 5.50 5.21 0.69
N VAL A 111 5.92 3.98 0.98
CA VAL A 111 5.18 2.77 0.66
C VAL A 111 4.76 2.07 1.95
N ASN A 112 3.53 2.29 2.35
CA ASN A 112 2.87 1.56 3.44
C ASN A 112 2.40 0.21 2.92
N ASN A 113 3.28 -0.80 3.04
CA ASN A 113 3.00 -2.15 2.52
C ASN A 113 2.89 -3.21 3.63
N ALA A 114 3.48 -2.98 4.78
CA ALA A 114 3.44 -3.95 5.89
C ALA A 114 1.99 -4.40 6.19
N GLY A 115 1.82 -5.69 6.38
CA GLY A 115 0.52 -6.27 6.71
C GLY A 115 0.51 -7.78 6.65
N TYR A 116 -0.50 -8.37 7.27
CA TYR A 116 -0.73 -9.80 7.34
C TYR A 116 -2.24 -10.06 7.47
N GLY A 117 -2.67 -11.31 7.42
CA GLY A 117 -4.04 -11.72 7.71
C GLY A 117 -4.11 -12.43 9.06
N VAL A 118 -5.24 -12.30 9.74
CA VAL A 118 -5.55 -13.05 10.97
C VAL A 118 -6.74 -13.96 10.67
N PRO A 119 -6.49 -15.24 10.35
CA PRO A 119 -7.55 -16.20 10.08
C PRO A 119 -8.26 -16.59 11.38
N GLY A 120 -9.57 -16.80 11.29
CA GLY A 120 -10.38 -17.25 12.41
C GLY A 120 -11.71 -16.51 12.52
N ARG A 121 -12.62 -17.04 13.33
CA ARG A 121 -13.84 -16.33 13.71
C ARG A 121 -13.48 -15.18 14.64
N TYR A 122 -14.17 -14.06 14.47
CA TYR A 122 -13.90 -12.84 15.24
C TYR A 122 -13.89 -13.06 16.75
N ASP A 123 -14.88 -13.81 17.24
CA ASP A 123 -15.05 -14.13 18.66
C ASP A 123 -14.07 -15.20 19.21
N LYS A 124 -13.31 -15.86 18.34
CA LYS A 124 -12.34 -16.91 18.70
C LYS A 124 -10.89 -16.46 18.65
N VAL A 125 -10.63 -15.30 18.12
CA VAL A 125 -9.30 -14.67 18.11
C VAL A 125 -9.23 -13.72 19.32
N ASP A 126 -8.15 -13.77 20.07
CA ASP A 126 -7.99 -12.90 21.24
C ASP A 126 -7.90 -11.41 20.84
N TRP A 127 -8.32 -10.54 21.76
CA TRP A 127 -8.36 -9.11 21.50
C TRP A 127 -6.98 -8.50 21.23
N ALA A 128 -5.93 -8.99 21.90
CA ALA A 128 -4.58 -8.46 21.71
C ALA A 128 -4.10 -8.68 20.27
N THR A 129 -4.40 -9.85 19.68
CA THR A 129 -4.14 -10.14 18.26
C THR A 129 -4.90 -9.19 17.34
N HIS A 130 -6.18 -8.92 17.63
CA HIS A 130 -6.95 -7.93 16.85
C HIS A 130 -6.38 -6.51 16.98
N ALA A 131 -5.99 -6.09 18.17
CA ALA A 131 -5.40 -4.79 18.41
C ALA A 131 -4.06 -4.61 17.68
N GLN A 132 -3.16 -5.60 17.76
CA GLN A 132 -1.90 -5.59 17.01
C GLN A 132 -2.13 -5.57 15.50
N PHE A 133 -3.10 -6.34 15.02
CA PHE A 133 -3.47 -6.33 13.61
C PHE A 133 -3.89 -4.93 13.14
N MET A 134 -4.76 -4.25 13.89
CA MET A 134 -5.19 -2.89 13.56
C MET A 134 -4.05 -1.88 13.70
N GLN A 135 -3.15 -2.07 14.66
CA GLN A 135 -1.95 -1.24 14.80
C GLN A 135 -1.10 -1.30 13.54
N VAL A 136 -0.80 -2.49 13.02
CA VAL A 136 0.05 -2.66 11.83
C VAL A 136 -0.64 -2.19 10.54
N LEU A 137 -1.94 -2.51 10.35
CA LEU A 137 -2.62 -2.27 9.08
C LEU A 137 -3.27 -0.89 8.98
N VAL A 138 -3.53 -0.23 10.11
CA VAL A 138 -4.26 1.04 10.15
C VAL A 138 -3.44 2.13 10.82
N MET A 139 -3.06 1.95 12.09
CA MET A 139 -2.44 3.02 12.87
C MET A 139 -1.05 3.39 12.35
N ALA A 140 -0.17 2.41 12.14
CA ALA A 140 1.19 2.66 11.69
C ALA A 140 1.25 3.36 10.31
N PRO A 141 0.48 2.96 9.27
CA PRO A 141 0.39 3.74 8.03
C PRO A 141 -0.06 5.18 8.22
N LEU A 142 -1.01 5.43 9.11
CA LEU A 142 -1.49 6.78 9.40
C LEU A 142 -0.41 7.64 10.07
N GLN A 143 0.27 7.09 11.08
CA GLN A 143 1.36 7.77 11.78
C GLN A 143 2.50 8.12 10.81
N LEU A 144 2.93 7.19 9.96
CA LEU A 144 3.96 7.45 8.95
C LEU A 144 3.52 8.53 7.95
N CYS A 145 2.27 8.50 7.47
CA CYS A 145 1.75 9.58 6.64
C CYS A 145 1.78 10.91 7.38
N HIS A 146 1.30 10.95 8.62
CA HIS A 146 1.25 12.16 9.44
C HIS A 146 2.65 12.76 9.66
N SER A 147 3.63 11.93 10.01
CA SER A 147 5.00 12.38 10.31
C SER A 147 5.76 12.87 9.07
N LEU A 148 5.48 12.30 7.87
CA LEU A 148 6.25 12.61 6.67
C LEU A 148 5.61 13.66 5.74
N LEU A 149 4.28 13.83 5.81
CA LEU A 149 3.55 14.79 4.97
C LEU A 149 4.02 16.25 5.10
N PRO A 150 4.32 16.80 6.29
CA PRO A 150 4.77 18.20 6.41
C PRO A 150 5.99 18.50 5.55
N ALA A 151 7.02 17.67 5.63
CA ALA A 151 8.24 17.84 4.83
C ALA A 151 8.00 17.61 3.32
N MET A 152 7.08 16.76 2.93
CA MET A 152 6.66 16.61 1.52
C MET A 152 5.95 17.89 1.03
N ARG A 153 5.10 18.51 1.85
CA ARG A 153 4.42 19.77 1.52
C ARG A 153 5.39 20.92 1.33
N GLU A 154 6.38 21.06 2.22
CA GLU A 154 7.41 22.11 2.13
C GLU A 154 8.19 22.03 0.83
N ARG A 155 8.47 20.83 0.34
CA ARG A 155 9.18 20.58 -0.92
C ARG A 155 8.28 20.55 -2.16
N ALA A 156 6.98 20.68 -2.00
CA ALA A 156 5.98 20.55 -3.05
C ALA A 156 6.12 19.24 -3.85
N TYR A 157 6.59 18.17 -3.21
CA TYR A 157 6.78 16.86 -3.81
C TYR A 157 6.58 15.74 -2.80
N GLY A 158 5.77 14.74 -3.14
CA GLY A 158 5.59 13.52 -2.35
C GLY A 158 4.82 12.46 -3.12
N ARG A 159 5.16 11.19 -2.88
CA ARG A 159 4.45 10.02 -3.41
C ARG A 159 4.13 9.09 -2.26
N ILE A 160 2.85 8.83 -2.03
CA ILE A 160 2.40 7.92 -0.97
C ILE A 160 1.62 6.77 -1.61
N ILE A 161 2.08 5.55 -1.41
CA ILE A 161 1.39 4.34 -1.84
C ILE A 161 0.97 3.56 -0.60
N ASN A 162 -0.33 3.49 -0.37
CA ASN A 162 -0.91 2.65 0.67
C ASN A 162 -1.35 1.32 0.03
N VAL A 163 -0.67 0.23 0.37
CA VAL A 163 -1.03 -1.10 -0.14
C VAL A 163 -2.27 -1.61 0.58
N ALA A 164 -3.41 -1.32 -0.03
CA ALA A 164 -4.72 -1.81 0.37
C ALA A 164 -4.96 -3.26 -0.12
N SER A 165 -6.13 -3.58 -0.62
CA SER A 165 -6.47 -4.89 -1.21
C SER A 165 -7.78 -4.81 -1.99
N LEU A 166 -7.96 -5.70 -2.96
CA LEU A 166 -9.27 -5.97 -3.56
C LEU A 166 -10.32 -6.34 -2.49
N ALA A 167 -9.88 -6.96 -1.38
CA ALA A 167 -10.76 -7.30 -0.24
C ALA A 167 -11.42 -6.08 0.41
N GLY A 168 -10.84 -4.89 0.26
CA GLY A 168 -11.47 -3.64 0.72
C GLY A 168 -12.50 -3.05 -0.25
N LEU A 169 -12.60 -3.60 -1.47
CA LEU A 169 -13.53 -3.18 -2.53
C LEU A 169 -14.72 -4.14 -2.69
N VAL A 170 -14.70 -5.26 -2.01
CA VAL A 170 -15.76 -6.28 -2.06
C VAL A 170 -16.34 -6.48 -0.66
N PRO A 171 -17.54 -7.04 -0.53
CA PRO A 171 -18.10 -7.36 0.78
C PRO A 171 -17.16 -8.22 1.62
N ALA A 172 -17.12 -7.96 2.93
CA ALA A 172 -16.25 -8.67 3.86
C ALA A 172 -16.56 -10.17 3.91
N THR A 173 -15.55 -10.99 4.14
CA THR A 173 -15.67 -12.45 4.20
C THR A 173 -15.53 -12.95 5.64
N PRO A 174 -16.33 -13.97 6.05
CA PRO A 174 -16.12 -14.65 7.32
C PRO A 174 -14.72 -15.27 7.40
N GLY A 175 -14.16 -15.32 8.61
CA GLY A 175 -12.86 -15.95 8.86
C GLY A 175 -11.65 -15.05 8.64
N ASN A 176 -11.86 -13.79 8.26
CA ASN A 176 -10.84 -12.74 8.21
C ASN A 176 -11.50 -11.36 8.38
N THR A 177 -12.24 -11.22 9.45
CA THR A 177 -13.27 -10.19 9.65
C THR A 177 -12.73 -8.77 9.54
N LEU A 178 -11.56 -8.49 10.13
CA LEU A 178 -10.99 -7.14 10.15
C LEU A 178 -10.18 -6.78 8.90
N TYR A 179 -9.78 -7.74 8.09
CA TYR A 179 -8.87 -7.47 6.95
C TYR A 179 -9.53 -6.58 5.88
N GLY A 180 -10.71 -6.99 5.38
CA GLY A 180 -11.45 -6.18 4.41
C GLY A 180 -11.74 -4.77 4.91
N PRO A 181 -12.35 -4.60 6.10
CA PRO A 181 -12.59 -3.30 6.71
C PRO A 181 -11.33 -2.44 6.88
N ALA A 182 -10.22 -3.00 7.38
CA ALA A 182 -8.94 -2.28 7.51
C ALA A 182 -8.43 -1.77 6.15
N LYS A 183 -8.52 -2.62 5.11
CA LYS A 183 -8.11 -2.24 3.75
C LYS A 183 -9.07 -1.23 3.12
N ALA A 184 -10.37 -1.30 3.40
CA ALA A 184 -11.35 -0.29 2.99
C ALA A 184 -11.09 1.06 3.68
N PHE A 185 -10.78 1.05 4.98
CA PHE A 185 -10.40 2.24 5.72
C PHE A 185 -9.18 2.91 5.09
N LEU A 186 -8.12 2.17 4.82
CA LEU A 186 -6.88 2.68 4.22
C LEU A 186 -7.12 3.30 2.83
N MET A 187 -8.04 2.72 2.03
CA MET A 187 -8.44 3.33 0.76
C MET A 187 -9.14 4.68 0.94
N ARG A 188 -10.08 4.79 1.89
CA ARG A 188 -10.81 6.03 2.13
C ARG A 188 -9.90 7.14 2.65
N VAL A 189 -8.99 6.82 3.56
CA VAL A 189 -7.95 7.74 4.00
C VAL A 189 -7.06 8.19 2.85
N SER A 190 -6.64 7.26 1.98
CA SER A 190 -5.84 7.61 0.80
C SER A 190 -6.57 8.60 -0.12
N GLN A 191 -7.89 8.48 -0.27
CA GLN A 191 -8.71 9.42 -1.04
C GLN A 191 -8.71 10.81 -0.39
N ALA A 192 -8.93 10.89 0.93
CA ALA A 192 -8.92 12.16 1.65
C ALA A 192 -7.55 12.85 1.56
N LEU A 193 -6.47 12.11 1.87
CA LEU A 193 -5.11 12.63 1.78
C LEU A 193 -4.73 13.09 0.36
N ALA A 194 -5.21 12.40 -0.68
CA ALA A 194 -4.98 12.80 -2.06
C ALA A 194 -5.65 14.14 -2.39
N MET A 195 -6.90 14.34 -1.95
CA MET A 195 -7.63 15.59 -2.16
C MET A 195 -7.00 16.76 -1.40
N GLU A 196 -6.63 16.55 -0.14
CA GLU A 196 -6.02 17.57 0.73
C GLU A 196 -4.64 18.03 0.23
N ASN A 197 -3.90 17.16 -0.45
CA ASN A 197 -2.49 17.40 -0.74
C ASN A 197 -2.17 17.60 -2.24
N ARG A 198 -3.18 17.48 -3.11
CA ARG A 198 -2.99 17.61 -4.56
C ARG A 198 -2.40 18.96 -4.97
N ALA A 199 -2.87 20.03 -4.36
CA ALA A 199 -2.36 21.39 -4.62
C ALA A 199 -0.90 21.60 -4.20
N HIS A 200 -0.38 20.69 -3.34
CA HIS A 200 1.01 20.70 -2.86
C HIS A 200 1.92 19.74 -3.66
N GLY A 201 1.51 19.26 -4.83
CA GLY A 201 2.32 18.37 -5.66
C GLY A 201 2.48 16.94 -5.10
N ILE A 202 1.67 16.57 -4.10
CA ILE A 202 1.73 15.26 -3.46
C ILE A 202 0.65 14.35 -4.07
N HIS A 203 1.07 13.17 -4.50
CA HIS A 203 0.18 12.15 -5.00
C HIS A 203 0.03 11.01 -3.99
N VAL A 204 -1.20 10.63 -3.67
CA VAL A 204 -1.51 9.51 -2.79
C VAL A 204 -2.33 8.47 -3.54
N CYS A 205 -1.89 7.23 -3.52
CA CYS A 205 -2.52 6.11 -4.22
C CYS A 205 -2.81 4.95 -3.27
N ALA A 206 -4.05 4.50 -3.22
CA ALA A 206 -4.41 3.21 -2.67
C ALA A 206 -4.20 2.13 -3.73
N LEU A 207 -3.20 1.29 -3.54
CA LEU A 207 -2.95 0.12 -4.38
C LEU A 207 -3.75 -1.06 -3.87
N CYS A 208 -4.64 -1.61 -4.68
CA CYS A 208 -5.59 -2.67 -4.31
C CYS A 208 -5.31 -3.98 -5.08
N PRO A 209 -4.26 -4.74 -4.73
CA PRO A 209 -3.99 -6.02 -5.36
C PRO A 209 -5.09 -7.04 -5.08
N GLY A 210 -5.30 -7.96 -6.02
CA GLY A 210 -5.94 -9.24 -5.76
C GLY A 210 -4.96 -10.27 -5.19
N PHE A 211 -5.20 -11.56 -5.47
CA PHE A 211 -4.26 -12.61 -5.11
C PHE A 211 -2.94 -12.38 -5.83
N THR A 212 -1.87 -12.22 -5.05
CA THR A 212 -0.51 -11.95 -5.56
C THR A 212 0.42 -13.04 -5.09
N ARG A 213 1.26 -13.56 -5.97
CA ARG A 213 2.28 -14.55 -5.61
C ARG A 213 3.31 -13.92 -4.71
N SER A 214 3.21 -14.20 -3.41
CA SER A 214 4.08 -13.68 -2.37
C SER A 214 4.02 -14.57 -1.12
N GLU A 215 4.90 -14.34 -0.15
CA GLU A 215 4.86 -15.02 1.15
C GLU A 215 3.67 -14.60 2.04
N PHE A 216 2.88 -13.61 1.63
CA PHE A 216 1.73 -13.13 2.41
C PHE A 216 0.76 -14.25 2.79
N HIS A 217 0.52 -15.19 1.87
CA HIS A 217 -0.39 -16.30 2.11
C HIS A 217 0.18 -17.37 3.05
N ASP A 218 1.51 -17.44 3.18
CA ASP A 218 2.19 -18.32 4.13
C ASP A 218 2.10 -17.72 5.54
N VAL A 219 2.47 -16.46 5.67
CA VAL A 219 2.39 -15.71 6.95
C VAL A 219 0.95 -15.69 7.48
N SER A 220 -0.03 -15.56 6.59
CA SER A 220 -1.47 -15.54 6.94
C SER A 220 -2.08 -16.94 7.10
N GLN A 221 -1.27 -18.03 7.05
CA GLN A 221 -1.72 -19.43 7.11
C GLN A 221 -2.85 -19.77 6.11
N ALA A 222 -2.99 -18.97 5.07
CA ALA A 222 -4.07 -19.08 4.08
C ALA A 222 -3.66 -19.89 2.83
N ARG A 223 -2.38 -20.28 2.69
CA ARG A 223 -1.86 -20.93 1.47
C ARG A 223 -2.68 -22.17 1.07
N GLY A 224 -3.04 -23.03 2.02
CA GLY A 224 -3.83 -24.22 1.73
C GLY A 224 -5.23 -23.94 1.17
N LEU A 225 -5.80 -22.78 1.54
CA LEU A 225 -7.12 -22.35 1.07
C LEU A 225 -7.05 -21.70 -0.31
N VAL A 226 -6.02 -20.88 -0.54
CA VAL A 226 -5.90 -20.12 -1.80
C VAL A 226 -5.15 -20.87 -2.90
N SER A 227 -4.37 -21.91 -2.58
CA SER A 227 -3.65 -22.75 -3.56
C SER A 227 -4.55 -23.43 -4.59
N LYS A 228 -5.83 -23.63 -4.24
CA LYS A 228 -6.85 -24.23 -5.14
C LYS A 228 -7.42 -23.21 -6.15
N LEU A 229 -7.07 -21.94 -6.04
CA LEU A 229 -7.55 -20.92 -6.97
C LEU A 229 -6.88 -21.07 -8.35
N PRO A 230 -7.64 -20.89 -9.45
CA PRO A 230 -7.10 -20.95 -10.79
C PRO A 230 -5.94 -19.96 -11.00
N GLY A 231 -4.94 -20.34 -11.79
CA GLY A 231 -3.74 -19.54 -12.02
C GLY A 231 -4.01 -18.11 -12.56
N TRP A 232 -5.10 -17.93 -13.33
CA TRP A 232 -5.49 -16.62 -13.88
C TRP A 232 -5.98 -15.61 -12.84
N MET A 233 -6.30 -16.06 -11.62
CA MET A 233 -6.63 -15.18 -10.50
C MET A 233 -5.39 -14.62 -9.80
N TRP A 234 -4.22 -15.16 -10.10
CA TRP A 234 -2.97 -14.75 -9.47
C TRP A 234 -2.26 -13.70 -10.30
N SER A 235 -1.82 -12.65 -9.63
CA SER A 235 -0.98 -11.61 -10.20
C SER A 235 0.48 -11.83 -9.82
N ASP A 236 1.39 -11.41 -10.68
CA ASP A 236 2.81 -11.30 -10.36
C ASP A 236 3.08 -10.03 -9.52
N ALA A 237 3.99 -10.12 -8.54
CA ALA A 237 4.31 -8.98 -7.67
C ALA A 237 4.97 -7.84 -8.46
N GLY A 238 5.80 -8.14 -9.45
CA GLY A 238 6.43 -7.15 -10.32
C GLY A 238 5.42 -6.33 -11.10
N ASP A 239 4.42 -6.99 -11.67
CA ASP A 239 3.33 -6.32 -12.40
C ASP A 239 2.44 -5.47 -11.49
N VAL A 240 2.16 -5.95 -10.27
CA VAL A 240 1.39 -5.21 -9.27
C VAL A 240 2.12 -3.92 -8.88
N VAL A 241 3.40 -4.01 -8.57
CA VAL A 241 4.23 -2.88 -8.16
C VAL A 241 4.39 -1.88 -9.30
N ARG A 242 4.70 -2.34 -10.51
CA ARG A 242 4.82 -1.48 -11.68
C ARG A 242 3.54 -0.66 -11.91
N GLN A 243 2.37 -1.30 -11.88
CA GLN A 243 1.09 -0.60 -12.03
C GLN A 243 0.83 0.37 -10.88
N GLY A 244 1.24 0.05 -9.65
CA GLY A 244 1.12 0.94 -8.49
C GLY A 244 2.00 2.19 -8.61
N LEU A 245 3.26 2.01 -8.99
CA LEU A 245 4.19 3.11 -9.21
C LEU A 245 3.73 4.01 -10.37
N ASP A 246 3.31 3.43 -11.49
CA ASP A 246 2.77 4.20 -12.62
C ASP A 246 1.47 4.94 -12.26
N ALA A 247 0.65 4.38 -11.37
CA ALA A 247 -0.59 5.01 -10.93
C ALA A 247 -0.32 6.23 -10.04
N VAL A 248 0.58 6.12 -9.05
CA VAL A 248 0.89 7.23 -8.15
C VAL A 248 1.57 8.37 -8.91
N GLU A 249 2.47 8.09 -9.84
CA GLU A 249 3.10 9.13 -10.66
C GLU A 249 2.08 9.92 -11.49
N ARG A 250 1.06 9.23 -12.00
CA ARG A 250 -0.05 9.89 -12.75
C ARG A 250 -1.11 10.52 -11.85
N GLY A 251 -0.91 10.60 -10.54
CA GLY A 251 -1.87 11.16 -9.59
C GLY A 251 -3.17 10.36 -9.46
N ARG A 252 -3.17 9.06 -9.81
CA ARG A 252 -4.34 8.19 -9.63
C ARG A 252 -4.49 7.81 -8.17
N VAL A 253 -5.64 8.10 -7.61
CA VAL A 253 -5.93 7.86 -6.19
C VAL A 253 -6.20 6.38 -5.88
N LEU A 254 -6.70 5.62 -6.86
CA LEU A 254 -7.01 4.21 -6.74
C LEU A 254 -6.37 3.43 -7.89
N CYS A 255 -5.63 2.38 -7.56
CA CYS A 255 -5.07 1.44 -8.52
C CYS A 255 -5.51 0.02 -8.20
N VAL A 256 -6.22 -0.62 -9.13
CA VAL A 256 -6.60 -2.04 -9.07
C VAL A 256 -5.82 -2.79 -10.15
N PRO A 257 -4.72 -3.47 -9.80
CA PRO A 257 -3.89 -4.17 -10.76
C PRO A 257 -4.61 -5.39 -11.36
N GLY A 258 -4.40 -5.61 -12.65
CA GLY A 258 -4.96 -6.74 -13.37
C GLY A 258 -6.38 -6.53 -13.88
N ARG A 259 -6.65 -7.08 -15.10
CA ARG A 259 -7.96 -6.93 -15.76
C ARG A 259 -9.08 -7.64 -15.01
N VAL A 260 -8.77 -8.82 -14.48
CA VAL A 260 -9.73 -9.64 -13.72
C VAL A 260 -10.16 -8.92 -12.43
N ASN A 261 -9.21 -8.37 -11.69
CA ASN A 261 -9.50 -7.64 -10.45
C ASN A 261 -10.36 -6.40 -10.71
N ARG A 262 -10.10 -5.69 -11.82
CA ARG A 262 -10.94 -4.56 -12.26
C ARG A 262 -12.35 -5.00 -12.61
N ALA A 263 -12.50 -6.12 -13.32
CA ALA A 263 -13.81 -6.65 -13.65
C ALA A 263 -14.59 -7.07 -12.38
N ILE A 264 -13.92 -7.71 -11.41
CA ILE A 264 -14.53 -8.03 -10.10
C ILE A 264 -14.98 -6.76 -9.40
N LYS A 265 -14.13 -5.72 -9.34
CA LYS A 265 -14.52 -4.42 -8.75
C LYS A 265 -15.76 -3.87 -9.41
N VAL A 266 -15.77 -3.73 -10.74
CA VAL A 266 -16.93 -3.18 -11.47
C VAL A 266 -18.19 -4.01 -11.22
N LEU A 267 -18.08 -5.33 -11.22
CA LEU A 267 -19.20 -6.20 -10.90
C LEU A 267 -19.76 -5.92 -9.49
N MET A 268 -18.89 -5.78 -8.50
CA MET A 268 -19.32 -5.51 -7.12
C MET A 268 -19.91 -4.11 -6.95
N ASP A 269 -19.44 -3.12 -7.73
CA ASP A 269 -19.97 -1.75 -7.68
C ASP A 269 -21.40 -1.63 -8.26
N VAL A 270 -21.77 -2.49 -9.23
CA VAL A 270 -23.07 -2.44 -9.91
C VAL A 270 -24.10 -3.41 -9.32
N LEU A 271 -23.66 -4.42 -8.57
CA LEU A 271 -24.57 -5.37 -7.94
C LEU A 271 -25.26 -4.73 -6.73
N PRO A 272 -26.59 -4.93 -6.56
CA PRO A 272 -27.25 -4.62 -5.32
C PRO A 272 -26.61 -5.33 -4.12
N ASP A 273 -26.46 -4.66 -3.00
CA ASP A 273 -25.76 -5.14 -1.80
C ASP A 273 -26.15 -6.56 -1.39
N ARG A 274 -27.46 -6.85 -1.42
CA ARG A 274 -28.00 -8.18 -1.06
C ARG A 274 -27.43 -9.27 -1.97
N LEU A 275 -27.29 -9.01 -3.28
CA LEU A 275 -26.76 -9.96 -4.24
C LEU A 275 -25.24 -10.07 -4.10
N ALA A 276 -24.53 -8.97 -3.91
CA ALA A 276 -23.09 -8.96 -3.67
C ALA A 276 -22.75 -9.78 -2.39
N LEU A 277 -23.45 -9.55 -1.29
CA LEU A 277 -23.31 -10.30 -0.04
C LEU A 277 -23.61 -11.80 -0.24
N ALA A 278 -24.70 -12.15 -0.93
CA ALA A 278 -25.06 -13.54 -1.20
C ALA A 278 -23.99 -14.27 -2.03
N LEU A 279 -23.43 -13.58 -3.04
CA LEU A 279 -22.38 -14.14 -3.90
C LEU A 279 -21.10 -14.40 -3.09
N VAL A 280 -20.68 -13.45 -2.26
CA VAL A 280 -19.50 -13.58 -1.39
C VAL A 280 -19.75 -14.67 -0.34
N ALA A 281 -20.91 -14.69 0.32
CA ALA A 281 -21.25 -15.70 1.31
C ALA A 281 -21.27 -17.13 0.73
N ARG A 282 -21.76 -17.29 -0.50
CA ARG A 282 -21.74 -18.58 -1.20
C ARG A 282 -20.31 -19.08 -1.46
N ARG A 283 -19.42 -18.19 -1.89
CA ARG A 283 -18.00 -18.51 -2.08
C ARG A 283 -17.27 -18.73 -0.77
N ALA A 284 -17.56 -17.95 0.26
CA ALA A 284 -16.95 -18.08 1.57
C ALA A 284 -17.21 -19.45 2.24
N ARG A 285 -18.28 -20.15 1.86
CA ARG A 285 -18.54 -21.55 2.34
C ARG A 285 -17.41 -22.52 1.96
N HIS A 286 -16.71 -22.27 0.86
CA HIS A 286 -15.55 -23.06 0.44
C HIS A 286 -14.26 -22.69 1.18
N PHE A 287 -14.24 -21.50 1.84
CA PHE A 287 -13.16 -20.99 2.67
C PHE A 287 -13.47 -21.08 4.17
N ARG A 288 -14.48 -21.85 4.57
CA ARG A 288 -14.75 -22.06 5.99
C ARG A 288 -13.50 -22.59 6.65
N VAL A 289 -12.92 -21.77 7.53
CA VAL A 289 -12.03 -22.25 8.56
C VAL A 289 -12.78 -23.36 9.26
N ARG A 290 -12.28 -24.59 9.15
CA ARG A 290 -12.75 -25.68 10.00
C ARG A 290 -12.66 -25.16 11.41
N ASP A 291 -13.79 -25.15 12.12
CA ASP A 291 -13.75 -25.05 13.56
C ASP A 291 -12.76 -26.13 13.99
N GLN A 292 -11.56 -25.72 14.41
CA GLN A 292 -10.68 -26.63 15.11
C GLN A 292 -11.45 -26.91 16.38
N ALA A 293 -12.11 -28.06 16.40
CA ALA A 293 -12.67 -28.63 17.59
C ALA A 293 -11.59 -28.64 18.66
N ALA A 294 -12.01 -28.21 19.83
CA ALA A 294 -11.24 -28.13 21.05
C ALA A 294 -10.43 -29.40 21.33
#